data_3ba07f8382c228317411dc94e56111b6
#
_entry.id   3ba07f8382c228317411dc94e56111b6
#
_cell.length_a   1.000
_cell.length_b   1.000
_cell.length_c   1.000
_cell.angle_alpha   90.00
_cell.angle_beta   90.00
_cell.angle_gamma   90.00
#
_symmetry.space_group_name_H-M   'P 1'
#
loop_
_entity.id
_entity.type
_entity.pdbx_description
1 polymer ?
#
loop_
_entity_poly.entity_id
_entity_poly.type
_entity_poly.pdbx_seq_one_letter_code
_entity_poly.pdbx_strand_id
1 'polypeptide(L)'
;ETFYGDLNRWLMNSKMNSYDTIAYFTSRLMYSLNTYGKENHMYYDKNQKILRRGIKLPYSNLLPYERAVGKIILLSSFTSTSELELTARNFSGRKNAKEQYKTKKIFSVIYIITNNHYNNWIPNGINVQEESAYKKEREILFQPFSFYIVKKVDINKEDYTADIYLETIGKTEILEEKIKKGKKIMFNGNFKIMEAK
;
A
#
# COMPACT_ATOMS: atom_id res chain seq x y z
N GLU A 1 9.42 1.23 19.33
CA GLU A 1 9.29 1.53 17.89
C GLU A 1 10.17 0.55 17.13
N THR A 2 9.63 -0.04 16.07
CA THR A 2 10.38 -0.99 15.26
C THR A 2 11.07 -0.29 14.11
N PHE A 3 12.27 -0.74 13.72
CA PHE A 3 13.01 -0.22 12.56
C PHE A 3 12.14 -0.11 11.29
N TYR A 4 11.27 -1.08 11.05
CA TYR A 4 10.30 -1.08 9.95
C TYR A 4 9.32 0.11 10.02
N GLY A 5 8.83 0.43 11.20
CA GLY A 5 7.96 1.59 11.43
C GLY A 5 8.66 2.91 11.12
N ASP A 6 9.92 3.03 11.52
CA ASP A 6 10.73 4.21 11.25
C ASP A 6 11.07 4.33 9.76
N LEU A 7 11.46 3.23 9.10
CA LEU A 7 11.72 3.21 7.66
C LEU A 7 10.49 3.68 6.87
N ASN A 8 9.32 3.15 7.17
CA ASN A 8 8.09 3.56 6.51
C ASN A 8 7.73 5.03 6.80
N ARG A 9 7.95 5.49 8.01
CA ARG A 9 7.76 6.91 8.38
C ARG A 9 8.69 7.81 7.57
N TRP A 10 9.94 7.44 7.38
CA TRP A 10 10.90 8.19 6.55
C TRP A 10 10.49 8.19 5.08
N LEU A 11 10.10 7.04 4.52
CA LEU A 11 9.61 6.96 3.13
C LEU A 11 8.37 7.82 2.88
N MET A 12 7.51 7.99 3.90
CA MET A 12 6.32 8.83 3.80
C MET A 12 6.60 10.31 3.98
N ASN A 13 7.54 10.70 4.84
CA ASN A 13 7.69 12.10 5.29
C ASN A 13 8.64 12.96 4.46
N SER A 14 9.31 12.45 3.44
CA SER A 14 10.15 13.19 2.47
C SER A 14 11.03 14.35 3.03
N LYS A 15 11.45 14.32 4.30
CA LYS A 15 12.38 15.32 4.84
C LYS A 15 13.79 15.00 4.38
N MET A 16 14.37 15.88 3.57
CA MET A 16 15.54 15.66 2.70
C MET A 16 16.89 15.35 3.37
N ASN A 17 17.04 15.54 4.68
CA ASN A 17 18.37 15.48 5.31
C ASN A 17 18.92 14.06 5.57
N SER A 18 18.20 13.01 5.20
CA SER A 18 18.63 11.61 5.37
C SER A 18 18.44 10.75 4.10
N TYR A 19 18.27 11.41 2.95
CA TYR A 19 17.84 10.74 1.70
C TYR A 19 18.82 9.67 1.24
N ASP A 20 20.11 9.94 1.29
CA ASP A 20 21.11 9.03 0.71
C ASP A 20 21.17 7.70 1.46
N THR A 21 21.18 7.73 2.77
CA THR A 21 21.22 6.50 3.60
C THR A 21 19.92 5.71 3.47
N ILE A 22 18.77 6.40 3.48
CA ILE A 22 17.45 5.77 3.36
C ILE A 22 17.27 5.20 1.95
N ALA A 23 17.64 5.96 0.92
CA ALA A 23 17.55 5.52 -0.48
C ALA A 23 18.45 4.30 -0.73
N TYR A 24 19.68 4.33 -0.21
CA TYR A 24 20.59 3.20 -0.31
C TYR A 24 20.03 1.96 0.38
N PHE A 25 19.60 2.09 1.64
CA PHE A 25 19.03 0.97 2.38
C PHE A 25 17.75 0.44 1.72
N THR A 26 16.84 1.33 1.32
CA THR A 26 15.59 0.94 0.67
C THR A 26 15.84 0.22 -0.65
N SER A 27 16.78 0.74 -1.46
CA SER A 27 17.12 0.10 -2.75
C SER A 27 17.76 -1.27 -2.56
N ARG A 28 18.62 -1.43 -1.55
CA ARG A 28 19.23 -2.73 -1.21
C ARG A 28 18.20 -3.72 -0.71
N LEU A 29 17.29 -3.28 0.16
CA LEU A 29 16.20 -4.12 0.65
C LEU A 29 15.27 -4.55 -0.49
N MET A 30 14.89 -3.61 -1.37
CA MET A 30 14.08 -3.93 -2.56
C MET A 30 14.79 -4.92 -3.48
N TYR A 31 16.09 -4.73 -3.72
CA TYR A 31 16.89 -5.65 -4.51
C TYR A 31 16.93 -7.04 -3.87
N SER A 32 17.22 -7.11 -2.57
CA SER A 32 17.28 -8.38 -1.84
C SER A 32 15.94 -9.11 -1.85
N LEU A 33 14.84 -8.41 -1.61
CA LEU A 33 13.49 -8.98 -1.68
C LEU A 33 13.16 -9.49 -3.08
N ASN A 34 13.54 -8.76 -4.14
CA ASN A 34 13.30 -9.19 -5.51
C ASN A 34 14.12 -10.42 -5.88
N THR A 35 15.42 -10.43 -5.53
CA THR A 35 16.30 -11.55 -5.80
C THR A 35 15.83 -12.80 -5.06
N TYR A 36 15.59 -12.66 -3.76
CA TYR A 36 15.11 -13.73 -2.91
C TYR A 36 13.74 -14.26 -3.39
N GLY A 37 12.81 -13.36 -3.69
CA GLY A 37 11.48 -13.72 -4.19
C GLY A 37 11.55 -14.47 -5.53
N LYS A 38 12.48 -14.09 -6.42
CA LYS A 38 12.70 -14.77 -7.70
C LYS A 38 13.29 -16.17 -7.50
N GLU A 39 14.35 -16.27 -6.71
CA GLU A 39 15.06 -17.53 -6.49
C GLU A 39 14.20 -18.57 -5.75
N ASN A 40 13.33 -18.13 -4.85
CA ASN A 40 12.47 -18.99 -4.04
C ASN A 40 11.03 -19.08 -4.52
N HIS A 41 10.72 -18.56 -5.70
CA HIS A 41 9.37 -18.56 -6.28
C HIS A 41 8.30 -17.95 -5.34
N MET A 42 8.69 -16.95 -4.55
CA MET A 42 7.84 -16.33 -3.51
C MET A 42 6.97 -15.20 -4.04
N TYR A 43 6.96 -14.98 -5.34
CA TYR A 43 6.10 -13.98 -5.92
C TYR A 43 4.63 -14.36 -5.77
N TYR A 44 3.84 -13.37 -5.38
CA TYR A 44 2.41 -13.56 -5.27
C TYR A 44 1.79 -13.53 -6.67
N ASP A 45 1.59 -14.72 -7.22
CA ASP A 45 1.13 -14.96 -8.60
C ASP A 45 -0.39 -15.15 -8.74
N LYS A 46 -1.13 -15.11 -7.62
CA LYS A 46 -2.54 -15.41 -7.63
C LYS A 46 -3.35 -14.25 -8.19
N ASN A 47 -3.74 -14.38 -9.45
CA ASN A 47 -4.68 -13.47 -10.09
C ASN A 47 -5.99 -13.37 -9.31
N GLN A 48 -6.54 -12.15 -9.22
CA GLN A 48 -7.83 -11.82 -8.62
C GLN A 48 -7.97 -12.16 -7.12
N LYS A 49 -6.91 -12.52 -6.41
CA LYS A 49 -7.00 -12.64 -4.97
C LYS A 49 -7.08 -11.28 -4.31
N ILE A 50 -7.92 -11.24 -3.30
CA ILE A 50 -8.10 -10.05 -2.48
C ILE A 50 -7.11 -10.10 -1.33
N LEU A 51 -6.26 -9.09 -1.27
CA LEU A 51 -5.34 -8.82 -0.17
C LEU A 51 -5.88 -7.67 0.68
N ARG A 52 -5.61 -7.69 1.97
CA ARG A 52 -6.13 -6.67 2.88
C ARG A 52 -5.03 -6.12 3.77
N ARG A 53 -5.11 -4.80 4.00
CA ARG A 53 -4.26 -4.09 4.96
C ARG A 53 -5.11 -3.26 5.90
N GLY A 54 -5.00 -3.50 7.19
CA GLY A 54 -5.63 -2.67 8.21
C GLY A 54 -4.73 -1.49 8.60
N ILE A 55 -5.28 -0.29 8.57
CA ILE A 55 -4.60 0.93 9.00
C ILE A 55 -5.55 1.83 9.80
N LYS A 56 -5.01 2.90 10.36
CA LYS A 56 -5.74 3.90 11.13
C LYS A 56 -5.46 5.27 10.56
N LEU A 57 -6.49 6.01 10.15
CA LEU A 57 -6.36 7.33 9.52
C LEU A 57 -7.30 8.35 10.14
N PRO A 58 -6.87 9.61 10.30
CA PRO A 58 -7.78 10.73 10.51
C PRO A 58 -8.74 10.88 9.33
N TYR A 59 -9.95 11.40 9.57
CA TYR A 59 -10.94 11.62 8.50
C TYR A 59 -10.39 12.48 7.35
N SER A 60 -9.60 13.52 7.68
CA SER A 60 -8.96 14.38 6.68
C SER A 60 -8.10 13.61 5.68
N ASN A 61 -7.52 12.49 6.09
CA ASN A 61 -6.67 11.67 5.24
C ASN A 61 -7.48 10.68 4.38
N LEU A 62 -8.79 10.54 4.60
CA LEU A 62 -9.70 9.77 3.73
C LEU A 62 -10.17 10.57 2.52
N LEU A 63 -10.31 11.90 2.67
CA LEU A 63 -10.78 12.78 1.59
C LEU A 63 -9.94 12.70 0.30
N PRO A 64 -8.60 12.62 0.35
CA PRO A 64 -7.80 12.39 -0.84
C PRO A 64 -8.15 11.11 -1.59
N TYR A 65 -8.49 10.01 -0.88
CA TYR A 65 -8.89 8.76 -1.51
C TYR A 65 -10.25 8.87 -2.20
N GLU A 66 -11.22 9.57 -1.61
CA GLU A 66 -12.52 9.83 -2.27
C GLU A 66 -12.32 10.58 -3.59
N ARG A 67 -11.45 11.61 -3.58
CA ARG A 67 -11.11 12.40 -4.79
C ARG A 67 -10.28 11.64 -5.81
N ALA A 68 -9.65 10.55 -5.38
CA ALA A 68 -8.80 9.71 -6.21
C ALA A 68 -9.57 8.54 -6.87
N VAL A 69 -10.86 8.39 -6.64
CA VAL A 69 -11.65 7.33 -7.30
C VAL A 69 -11.49 7.43 -8.82
N GLY A 70 -11.14 6.32 -9.46
CA GLY A 70 -10.79 6.22 -10.88
C GLY A 70 -9.38 6.70 -11.24
N LYS A 71 -8.59 7.19 -10.28
CA LYS A 71 -7.23 7.68 -10.51
C LYS A 71 -6.18 6.71 -9.98
N ILE A 72 -4.96 6.88 -10.47
CA ILE A 72 -3.78 6.15 -10.00
C ILE A 72 -3.18 6.86 -8.80
N ILE A 73 -2.90 6.11 -7.75
CA ILE A 73 -2.17 6.56 -6.57
C ILE A 73 -0.86 5.80 -6.43
N LEU A 74 0.09 6.41 -5.72
CA LEU A 74 1.37 5.81 -5.36
C LEU A 74 1.45 5.67 -3.84
N LEU A 75 1.69 4.46 -3.34
CA LEU A 75 2.07 4.24 -1.96
C LEU A 75 3.61 4.21 -1.86
N SER A 76 4.16 5.19 -1.15
CA SER A 76 5.62 5.36 -1.06
C SER A 76 6.29 4.43 -0.04
N SER A 77 5.53 3.78 0.83
CA SER A 77 6.03 2.88 1.88
C SER A 77 5.90 1.42 1.50
N PHE A 78 6.65 0.55 2.18
CA PHE A 78 6.35 -0.87 2.17
C PHE A 78 4.92 -1.11 2.64
N THR A 79 4.17 -1.92 1.90
CA THR A 79 2.77 -2.19 2.19
C THR A 79 2.59 -3.67 2.52
N SER A 80 2.62 -3.96 3.82
CA SER A 80 2.29 -5.29 4.35
C SER A 80 0.79 -5.53 4.22
N THR A 81 0.42 -6.66 3.66
CA THR A 81 -0.97 -7.09 3.44
C THR A 81 -1.13 -8.54 3.87
N SER A 82 -2.37 -8.98 4.01
CA SER A 82 -2.70 -10.37 4.32
C SER A 82 -3.86 -10.87 3.46
N GLU A 83 -3.86 -12.15 3.15
CA GLU A 83 -5.05 -12.83 2.60
C GLU A 83 -6.18 -12.95 3.65
N LEU A 84 -5.83 -12.88 4.93
CA LEU A 84 -6.77 -13.06 6.03
C LEU A 84 -7.43 -11.73 6.41
N GLU A 85 -8.74 -11.67 6.27
CA GLU A 85 -9.50 -10.48 6.66
C GLU A 85 -9.37 -10.17 8.15
N LEU A 86 -9.33 -11.19 9.00
CA LEU A 86 -9.18 -11.01 10.44
C LEU A 86 -7.91 -10.26 10.82
N THR A 87 -6.81 -10.55 10.13
CA THR A 87 -5.53 -9.84 10.31
C THR A 87 -5.69 -8.35 10.06
N ALA A 88 -6.28 -7.96 8.93
CA ALA A 88 -6.52 -6.55 8.61
C ALA A 88 -7.51 -5.87 9.60
N ARG A 89 -8.55 -6.58 10.03
CA ARG A 89 -9.49 -6.08 11.05
C ARG A 89 -8.81 -5.80 12.38
N ASN A 90 -7.89 -6.66 12.80
CA ASN A 90 -7.12 -6.49 14.04
C ASN A 90 -6.20 -5.27 13.94
N PHE A 91 -5.42 -5.13 12.87
CA PHE A 91 -4.51 -4.00 12.67
C PHE A 91 -5.25 -2.66 12.57
N SER A 92 -6.38 -2.63 11.89
CA SER A 92 -7.21 -1.41 11.81
C SER A 92 -7.91 -1.07 13.12
N GLY A 93 -8.00 -2.04 14.04
CA GLY A 93 -8.79 -1.90 15.27
C GLY A 93 -10.29 -1.83 14.99
N ARG A 94 -10.78 -2.54 13.96
CA ARG A 94 -12.19 -2.49 13.50
C ARG A 94 -13.19 -2.74 14.63
N LYS A 95 -12.88 -3.68 15.52
CA LYS A 95 -13.73 -4.01 16.67
C LYS A 95 -13.96 -2.82 17.61
N ASN A 96 -13.00 -1.93 17.72
CA ASN A 96 -13.02 -0.80 18.65
C ASN A 96 -13.02 0.55 17.92
N ALA A 97 -13.53 0.62 16.68
CA ALA A 97 -13.47 1.82 15.85
C ALA A 97 -14.14 3.04 16.49
N LYS A 98 -15.30 2.87 17.10
CA LYS A 98 -16.02 3.95 17.80
C LYS A 98 -15.22 4.53 18.97
N GLU A 99 -14.57 3.69 19.74
CA GLU A 99 -13.73 4.11 20.86
C GLU A 99 -12.46 4.82 20.39
N GLN A 100 -11.83 4.29 19.34
CA GLN A 100 -10.68 4.94 18.70
C GLN A 100 -11.03 6.34 18.16
N TYR A 101 -12.23 6.50 17.58
CA TYR A 101 -12.65 7.80 17.11
C TYR A 101 -12.93 8.77 18.25
N LYS A 102 -13.60 8.31 19.31
CA LYS A 102 -13.87 9.16 20.50
C LYS A 102 -12.57 9.71 21.09
N THR A 103 -11.57 8.86 21.27
CA THR A 103 -10.32 9.20 21.94
C THR A 103 -9.29 9.90 21.05
N LYS A 104 -9.16 9.47 19.78
CA LYS A 104 -8.06 9.87 18.87
C LYS A 104 -8.52 10.51 17.57
N LYS A 105 -9.85 10.59 17.31
CA LYS A 105 -10.44 11.12 16.07
C LYS A 105 -9.93 10.40 14.81
N ILE A 106 -9.68 9.09 14.89
CA ILE A 106 -9.20 8.26 13.80
C ILE A 106 -10.21 7.19 13.40
N PHE A 107 -10.30 6.94 12.10
CA PHE A 107 -11.09 5.88 11.49
C PHE A 107 -10.31 4.57 11.45
N SER A 108 -11.03 3.46 11.60
CA SER A 108 -10.53 2.14 11.25
C SER A 108 -10.66 1.94 9.75
N VAL A 109 -9.54 1.77 9.05
CA VAL A 109 -9.51 1.70 7.58
C VAL A 109 -8.96 0.36 7.12
N ILE A 110 -9.59 -0.23 6.10
CA ILE A 110 -9.07 -1.42 5.44
C ILE A 110 -8.84 -1.09 3.97
N TYR A 111 -7.61 -1.27 3.49
CA TYR A 111 -7.36 -1.39 2.06
C TYR A 111 -7.74 -2.79 1.61
N ILE A 112 -8.57 -2.86 0.59
CA ILE A 112 -9.00 -4.07 -0.08
C ILE A 112 -8.34 -4.04 -1.46
N ILE A 113 -7.28 -4.81 -1.62
CA ILE A 113 -6.39 -4.76 -2.78
C ILE A 113 -6.66 -5.96 -3.67
N THR A 114 -7.14 -5.72 -4.89
CA THR A 114 -7.26 -6.75 -5.92
C THR A 114 -5.97 -6.81 -6.73
N ASN A 115 -5.34 -7.97 -6.77
CA ASN A 115 -4.15 -8.20 -7.57
C ASN A 115 -4.55 -8.70 -8.96
N ASN A 116 -4.63 -7.77 -9.94
CA ASN A 116 -5.13 -8.09 -11.29
C ASN A 116 -4.02 -8.24 -12.34
N HIS A 117 -2.81 -7.82 -12.03
CA HIS A 117 -1.74 -7.76 -13.04
C HIS A 117 -0.60 -8.69 -12.68
N TYR A 118 -0.55 -9.76 -13.43
CA TYR A 118 0.58 -10.64 -13.53
C TYR A 118 1.43 -10.19 -14.73
N ASN A 119 2.38 -9.31 -14.49
CA ASN A 119 3.41 -9.02 -15.48
C ASN A 119 4.72 -9.65 -15.02
N ASN A 120 5.27 -10.52 -15.85
CA ASN A 120 6.47 -11.34 -15.61
C ASN A 120 7.74 -10.58 -15.17
N TRP A 121 7.69 -9.24 -15.06
CA TRP A 121 8.86 -8.41 -14.82
C TRP A 121 8.93 -7.75 -13.45
N ILE A 122 7.80 -7.48 -12.77
CA ILE A 122 7.82 -6.92 -11.42
C ILE A 122 6.60 -7.46 -10.66
N PRO A 123 6.78 -8.39 -9.73
CA PRO A 123 5.69 -8.90 -8.93
C PRO A 123 5.14 -7.78 -8.05
N ASN A 124 3.83 -7.66 -8.05
CA ASN A 124 3.14 -6.66 -7.24
C ASN A 124 3.26 -6.92 -5.74
N GLY A 125 3.57 -8.16 -5.34
CA GLY A 125 3.79 -8.53 -3.95
C GLY A 125 4.69 -9.77 -3.82
N ILE A 126 5.34 -9.87 -2.68
CA ILE A 126 6.22 -10.99 -2.32
C ILE A 126 5.60 -11.68 -1.12
N ASN A 127 5.42 -12.99 -1.21
CA ASN A 127 4.99 -13.80 -0.07
C ASN A 127 6.17 -13.95 0.90
N VAL A 128 6.10 -13.29 2.04
CA VAL A 128 7.12 -13.33 3.08
C VAL A 128 6.69 -14.15 4.29
N GLN A 129 5.65 -14.96 4.16
CA GLN A 129 5.06 -15.72 5.27
C GLN A 129 6.09 -16.60 5.98
N GLU A 130 6.95 -17.30 5.24
CA GLU A 130 7.91 -18.24 5.83
C GLU A 130 9.05 -17.51 6.55
N GLU A 131 9.38 -16.30 6.12
CA GLU A 131 10.42 -15.45 6.71
C GLU A 131 9.88 -14.54 7.83
N SER A 132 8.56 -14.39 7.90
CA SER A 132 7.93 -13.55 8.91
C SER A 132 7.99 -14.20 10.30
N ALA A 133 8.25 -13.39 11.32
CA ALA A 133 8.09 -13.80 12.72
C ALA A 133 6.63 -14.17 13.05
N TYR A 134 5.68 -13.72 12.22
CA TYR A 134 4.25 -13.92 12.39
C TYR A 134 3.65 -14.71 11.22
N LYS A 135 4.13 -15.96 11.01
CA LYS A 135 3.69 -16.83 9.90
C LYS A 135 2.19 -16.98 9.74
N LYS A 136 1.43 -16.89 10.84
CA LYS A 136 -0.04 -16.96 10.84
C LYS A 136 -0.72 -15.80 10.13
N GLU A 137 -0.03 -14.68 9.91
CA GLU A 137 -0.59 -13.52 9.23
C GLU A 137 -0.66 -13.69 7.71
N ARG A 138 0.00 -14.69 7.13
CA ARG A 138 0.07 -14.93 5.67
C ARG A 138 0.41 -13.64 4.92
N GLU A 139 1.54 -13.07 5.30
CA GLU A 139 1.96 -11.75 4.84
C GLU A 139 2.39 -11.76 3.39
N ILE A 140 1.82 -10.83 2.62
CA ILE A 140 2.26 -10.46 1.29
C ILE A 140 2.74 -9.02 1.35
N LEU A 141 4.02 -8.80 1.04
CA LEU A 141 4.68 -7.50 1.13
C LEU A 141 4.79 -6.84 -0.25
N PHE A 142 4.12 -5.70 -0.42
CA PHE A 142 4.34 -4.84 -1.59
C PHE A 142 5.50 -3.89 -1.32
N GLN A 143 6.28 -3.67 -2.37
CA GLN A 143 7.42 -2.76 -2.32
C GLN A 143 6.98 -1.29 -2.24
N PRO A 144 7.86 -0.40 -1.74
CA PRO A 144 7.65 1.03 -1.85
C PRO A 144 7.44 1.45 -3.30
N PHE A 145 6.73 2.55 -3.47
CA PHE A 145 6.44 3.11 -4.79
C PHE A 145 5.62 2.18 -5.69
N SER A 146 4.76 1.35 -5.07
CA SER A 146 3.77 0.55 -5.77
C SER A 146 2.57 1.42 -6.18
N PHE A 147 2.05 1.16 -7.37
CA PHE A 147 0.95 1.91 -7.96
C PHE A 147 -0.37 1.15 -7.84
N TYR A 148 -1.45 1.91 -7.60
CA TYR A 148 -2.79 1.37 -7.47
C TYR A 148 -3.80 2.29 -8.14
N ILE A 149 -4.86 1.71 -8.71
CA ILE A 149 -6.06 2.45 -9.08
C ILE A 149 -7.02 2.41 -7.90
N VAL A 150 -7.53 3.57 -7.48
CA VAL A 150 -8.62 3.63 -6.50
C VAL A 150 -9.92 3.30 -7.22
N LYS A 151 -10.52 2.16 -6.93
CA LYS A 151 -11.76 1.71 -7.57
C LYS A 151 -13.00 2.26 -6.87
N LYS A 152 -12.97 2.29 -5.54
CA LYS A 152 -14.09 2.70 -4.69
C LYS A 152 -13.60 3.09 -3.31
N VAL A 153 -14.34 3.97 -2.63
CA VAL A 153 -14.13 4.31 -1.23
C VAL A 153 -15.49 4.28 -0.53
N ASP A 154 -15.63 3.44 0.47
CA ASP A 154 -16.83 3.33 1.30
C ASP A 154 -16.51 3.85 2.70
N ILE A 155 -17.14 4.95 3.11
CA ILE A 155 -16.96 5.55 4.44
C ILE A 155 -18.26 5.42 5.23
N ASN A 156 -18.19 4.71 6.34
CA ASN A 156 -19.27 4.66 7.33
C ASN A 156 -18.93 5.59 8.51
N LYS A 157 -19.59 6.73 8.56
CA LYS A 157 -19.39 7.75 9.61
C LYS A 157 -20.01 7.36 10.94
N GLU A 158 -21.02 6.50 10.95
CA GLU A 158 -21.70 6.03 12.18
C GLU A 158 -20.81 5.05 12.94
N ASP A 159 -20.09 4.21 12.24
CA ASP A 159 -19.18 3.22 12.81
C ASP A 159 -17.71 3.66 12.80
N TYR A 160 -17.41 4.83 12.22
CA TYR A 160 -16.04 5.35 12.06
C TYR A 160 -15.10 4.38 11.36
N THR A 161 -15.60 3.80 10.28
CA THR A 161 -14.87 2.82 9.48
C THR A 161 -14.82 3.26 8.02
N ALA A 162 -13.78 2.82 7.30
CA ALA A 162 -13.71 3.00 5.87
C ALA A 162 -13.08 1.78 5.19
N ASP A 163 -13.57 1.48 3.98
CA ASP A 163 -13.00 0.47 3.09
C ASP A 163 -12.58 1.15 1.79
N ILE A 164 -11.30 0.99 1.43
CA ILE A 164 -10.70 1.60 0.25
C ILE A 164 -10.31 0.47 -0.70
N TYR A 165 -10.99 0.41 -1.83
CA TYR A 165 -10.79 -0.62 -2.84
C TYR A 165 -9.72 -0.17 -3.83
N LEU A 166 -8.65 -0.92 -3.88
CA LEU A 166 -7.48 -0.67 -4.69
C LEU A 166 -7.27 -1.81 -5.69
N GLU A 167 -6.79 -1.48 -6.87
CA GLU A 167 -6.37 -2.46 -7.87
C GLU A 167 -4.91 -2.22 -8.20
N THR A 168 -4.09 -3.27 -8.18
CA THR A 168 -2.67 -3.15 -8.54
C THR A 168 -2.53 -2.81 -10.01
N ILE A 169 -1.54 -2.00 -10.34
CA ILE A 169 -1.18 -1.65 -11.72
C ILE A 169 0.32 -1.80 -11.92
N GLY A 170 0.71 -2.42 -13.03
CA GLY A 170 2.12 -2.61 -13.38
C GLY A 170 2.81 -1.30 -13.73
N LYS A 171 4.09 -1.16 -13.35
CA LYS A 171 4.88 0.03 -13.71
C LYS A 171 4.98 0.25 -15.22
N THR A 172 5.04 -0.83 -15.99
CA THR A 172 5.10 -0.78 -17.45
C THR A 172 3.83 -0.21 -18.06
N GLU A 173 2.66 -0.61 -17.57
CA GLU A 173 1.37 -0.12 -18.03
C GLU A 173 1.20 1.37 -17.79
N ILE A 174 1.69 1.86 -16.65
CA ILE A 174 1.70 3.30 -16.35
C ILE A 174 2.59 4.07 -17.31
N LEU A 175 3.78 3.55 -17.60
CA LEU A 175 4.70 4.17 -18.53
C LEU A 175 4.14 4.19 -19.95
N GLU A 176 3.56 3.09 -20.42
CA GLU A 176 2.94 3.01 -21.74
C GLU A 176 1.74 3.95 -21.89
N GLU A 177 0.86 3.99 -20.89
CA GLU A 177 -0.27 4.89 -20.91
C GLU A 177 0.14 6.36 -20.92
N LYS A 178 1.24 6.69 -20.23
CA LYS A 178 1.80 8.05 -20.20
C LYS A 178 2.49 8.45 -21.48
N ILE A 179 3.31 7.56 -22.04
CA ILE A 179 3.96 7.79 -23.34
C ILE A 179 2.90 8.05 -24.40
N LYS A 180 1.81 7.26 -24.40
CA LYS A 180 0.68 7.45 -25.33
C LYS A 180 -0.09 8.77 -25.13
N LYS A 181 -0.13 9.30 -23.88
CA LYS A 181 -0.92 10.48 -23.54
C LYS A 181 -0.11 11.77 -23.37
N GLY A 182 1.22 11.72 -23.44
CA GLY A 182 2.12 12.88 -23.29
C GLY A 182 2.06 13.56 -21.90
N LYS A 183 1.70 12.82 -20.85
CA LYS A 183 1.36 13.38 -19.54
C LYS A 183 2.49 13.32 -18.51
N LYS A 184 2.67 14.42 -17.74
CA LYS A 184 3.61 14.52 -16.60
C LYS A 184 3.02 13.91 -15.32
N ILE A 185 3.86 13.15 -14.58
CA ILE A 185 3.52 12.67 -13.22
C ILE A 185 3.87 13.76 -12.22
N MET A 186 2.92 14.23 -11.45
CA MET A 186 3.17 15.13 -10.32
C MET A 186 3.04 14.38 -8.99
N PHE A 187 3.95 14.69 -8.06
CA PHE A 187 4.04 14.06 -6.76
C PHE A 187 3.76 15.08 -5.65
N ASN A 188 2.80 14.85 -4.79
CA ASN A 188 2.46 15.77 -3.70
C ASN A 188 2.24 15.03 -2.37
N GLY A 189 3.12 15.26 -1.39
CA GLY A 189 2.99 14.81 0.00
C GLY A 189 2.91 13.29 0.23
N ASN A 190 2.37 12.90 1.38
CA ASN A 190 2.24 11.51 1.84
C ASN A 190 1.30 10.65 0.98
N PHE A 191 0.54 11.28 0.12
CA PHE A 191 -0.42 10.70 -0.77
C PHE A 191 -0.26 11.34 -2.14
N LYS A 192 0.16 10.56 -3.12
CA LYS A 192 0.46 11.12 -4.44
C LYS A 192 -0.62 10.69 -5.43
N ILE A 193 -1.53 11.63 -5.73
CA ILE A 193 -2.48 11.49 -6.83
C ILE A 193 -1.76 11.87 -8.11
N MET A 194 -1.79 10.97 -9.08
CA MET A 194 -1.30 11.26 -10.42
C MET A 194 -2.46 11.87 -11.21
N GLU A 195 -2.45 13.20 -11.31
CA GLU A 195 -3.36 13.87 -12.23
C GLU A 195 -2.78 13.83 -13.64
N ALA A 196 -3.56 13.23 -14.52
CA ALA A 196 -3.34 13.36 -15.94
C ALA A 196 -3.85 14.74 -16.38
N LYS A 197 -2.97 15.65 -16.74
CA LYS A 197 -3.32 16.81 -17.57
C LYS A 197 -3.30 16.45 -19.04
#